data_6a9245a8ba4fb481183a0d681c486e23
#
_entry.id   6a9245a8ba4fb481183a0d681c486e23
#
_cell.length_a   1.000
_cell.length_b   1.000
_cell.length_c   1.000
_cell.angle_alpha   90.00
_cell.angle_beta   90.00
_cell.angle_gamma   90.00
#
_symmetry.space_group_name_H-M   'P 1'
#
loop_
_entity.id
_entity.type
_entity.pdbx_description
1 polymer ?
#
loop_
_entity_poly.entity_id
_entity_poly.type
_entity_poly.pdbx_seq_one_letter_code
_entity_poly.pdbx_strand_id
1 'polypeptide(L)'
;MALITVAAERVIDAPAELVYGYLADMRQHQQFLPPAFSEFEVETGGVGAGTVTRFRITTGGRSRRYRMQVAEPEPGRVLTESDTDSSLVTTFTVEPREERSVVKISTGWQGAGGVGGFFERLFAPRVLRRLYADELERLNEYARQQTG
;
A
#
# COMPACT_ATOMS: atom_id res chain seq x y z
N MET A 1 14.77 13.55 -14.58
CA MET A 1 13.35 13.30 -14.34
C MET A 1 13.06 13.39 -12.86
N ALA A 2 11.98 14.06 -12.52
CA ALA A 2 11.63 14.26 -11.12
C ALA A 2 10.96 13.01 -10.54
N LEU A 3 11.30 12.67 -9.30
CA LEU A 3 10.61 11.67 -8.53
C LEU A 3 9.33 12.29 -7.98
N ILE A 4 8.19 11.68 -8.29
CA ILE A 4 6.91 12.11 -7.75
C ILE A 4 6.58 11.20 -6.57
N THR A 5 6.24 11.80 -5.44
CA THR A 5 5.91 11.05 -4.22
C THR A 5 4.56 11.51 -3.67
N VAL A 6 3.73 10.55 -3.30
CA VAL A 6 2.44 10.79 -2.67
C VAL A 6 2.41 9.98 -1.37
N ALA A 7 1.99 10.61 -0.28
CA ALA A 7 1.97 9.94 1.01
C ALA A 7 0.73 10.31 1.84
N ALA A 8 0.35 9.41 2.72
CA ALA A 8 -0.65 9.64 3.76
C ALA A 8 -0.22 8.88 5.00
N GLU A 9 -0.59 9.38 6.18
CA GLU A 9 -0.28 8.69 7.42
C GLU A 9 -1.43 8.83 8.41
N ARG A 10 -1.47 7.90 9.35
CA ARG A 10 -2.52 7.88 10.36
C ARG A 10 -2.06 7.11 11.60
N VAL A 11 -2.56 7.51 12.77
CA VAL A 11 -2.44 6.72 13.99
C VAL A 11 -3.42 5.54 13.88
N ILE A 12 -2.92 4.35 14.18
CA ILE A 12 -3.72 3.11 14.18
C ILE A 12 -3.84 2.64 15.62
N ASP A 13 -5.05 2.25 16.01
CA ASP A 13 -5.37 1.88 17.39
C ASP A 13 -5.00 0.42 17.69
N ALA A 14 -3.74 0.09 17.45
CA ALA A 14 -3.18 -1.23 17.74
C ALA A 14 -1.65 -1.14 17.79
N PRO A 15 -0.99 -2.06 18.51
CA PRO A 15 0.48 -2.06 18.57
C PRO A 15 1.14 -2.28 17.23
N ALA A 16 2.32 -1.69 17.05
CA ALA A 16 3.04 -1.71 15.78
C ALA A 16 3.27 -3.13 15.24
N GLU A 17 3.61 -4.08 16.11
CA GLU A 17 3.87 -5.45 15.68
C GLU A 17 2.65 -6.15 15.10
N LEU A 18 1.47 -5.89 15.66
CA LEU A 18 0.22 -6.44 15.12
C LEU A 18 -0.11 -5.80 13.78
N VAL A 19 0.00 -4.48 13.72
CA VAL A 19 -0.32 -3.72 12.50
C VAL A 19 0.59 -4.12 11.36
N TYR A 20 1.89 -4.26 11.64
CA TYR A 20 2.83 -4.73 10.62
C TYR A 20 2.42 -6.12 10.10
N GLY A 21 2.01 -7.00 11.01
CA GLY A 21 1.53 -8.32 10.63
C GLY A 21 0.33 -8.28 9.69
N TYR A 22 -0.59 -7.36 9.91
CA TYR A 22 -1.76 -7.19 9.02
C TYR A 22 -1.32 -6.75 7.62
N LEU A 23 -0.32 -5.88 7.55
CA LEU A 23 0.19 -5.40 6.26
C LEU A 23 0.99 -6.49 5.52
N ALA A 24 1.77 -7.26 6.25
CA ALA A 24 2.64 -8.27 5.65
C ALA A 24 1.90 -9.53 5.21
N ASP A 25 0.81 -9.89 5.88
CA ASP A 25 -0.02 -11.05 5.52
C ASP A 25 -1.05 -10.61 4.48
N MET A 26 -0.89 -11.03 3.25
CA MET A 26 -1.72 -10.57 2.15
C MET A 26 -3.18 -11.01 2.24
N ARG A 27 -3.48 -12.08 2.99
CA ARG A 27 -4.87 -12.45 3.23
C ARG A 27 -5.56 -11.43 4.13
N GLN A 28 -4.81 -10.86 5.08
CA GLN A 28 -5.33 -9.80 5.94
C GLN A 28 -5.31 -8.45 5.23
N HIS A 29 -4.21 -8.15 4.53
CA HIS A 29 -4.05 -6.88 3.83
C HIS A 29 -5.21 -6.60 2.86
N GLN A 30 -5.66 -7.61 2.12
CA GLN A 30 -6.75 -7.41 1.18
C GLN A 30 -8.09 -7.06 1.85
N GLN A 31 -8.24 -7.36 3.15
CA GLN A 31 -9.48 -7.08 3.87
C GLN A 31 -9.73 -5.58 4.07
N PHE A 32 -8.68 -4.77 4.04
CA PHE A 32 -8.84 -3.32 4.25
C PHE A 32 -8.47 -2.49 3.02
N LEU A 33 -8.33 -3.11 1.86
CA LEU A 33 -8.13 -2.36 0.62
C LEU A 33 -9.43 -1.62 0.23
N PRO A 34 -9.31 -0.37 -0.26
CA PRO A 34 -10.47 0.36 -0.77
C PRO A 34 -11.14 -0.33 -1.95
N PRO A 35 -12.43 -0.01 -2.24
CA PRO A 35 -13.15 -0.62 -3.36
C PRO A 35 -12.51 -0.40 -4.73
N ALA A 36 -11.64 0.60 -4.88
CA ALA A 36 -10.92 0.83 -6.13
C ALA A 36 -10.02 -0.35 -6.50
N PHE A 37 -9.59 -1.12 -5.51
CA PHE A 37 -8.79 -2.34 -5.72
C PHE A 37 -9.72 -3.51 -6.02
N SER A 38 -9.38 -4.30 -7.02
CA SER A 38 -10.17 -5.47 -7.39
C SER A 38 -9.27 -6.56 -7.95
N GLU A 39 -9.81 -7.76 -8.10
CA GLU A 39 -9.12 -8.91 -8.68
C GLU A 39 -7.79 -9.21 -7.99
N PHE A 40 -7.77 -9.10 -6.66
CA PHE A 40 -6.56 -9.32 -5.87
C PHE A 40 -6.21 -10.81 -5.82
N GLU A 41 -4.97 -11.14 -6.16
CA GLU A 41 -4.46 -12.50 -6.14
C GLU A 41 -3.05 -12.52 -5.55
N VAL A 42 -2.73 -13.58 -4.82
CA VAL A 42 -1.36 -13.86 -4.38
C VAL A 42 -0.77 -14.88 -5.34
N GLU A 43 0.22 -14.45 -6.11
CA GLU A 43 0.86 -15.31 -7.09
C GLU A 43 1.92 -16.22 -6.47
N THR A 44 2.68 -15.68 -5.52
CA THR A 44 3.77 -16.38 -4.85
C THR A 44 3.84 -15.91 -3.41
N GLY A 45 4.18 -16.80 -2.48
CA GLY A 45 4.32 -16.45 -1.08
C GLY A 45 2.98 -16.23 -0.40
N GLY A 46 2.84 -15.11 0.27
CA GLY A 46 1.62 -14.72 0.98
C GLY A 46 1.90 -13.88 2.20
N VAL A 47 3.06 -14.03 2.82
CA VAL A 47 3.44 -13.27 4.02
C VAL A 47 4.86 -12.75 3.84
N GLY A 48 5.02 -11.43 3.89
CA GLY A 48 6.33 -10.79 3.92
C GLY A 48 7.13 -10.88 2.62
N ALA A 49 8.43 -10.71 2.75
CA ALA A 49 9.36 -10.66 1.62
C ALA A 49 9.26 -11.90 0.74
N GLY A 50 9.35 -11.69 -0.57
CA GLY A 50 9.22 -12.76 -1.56
C GLY A 50 7.80 -12.96 -2.05
N THR A 51 6.81 -12.33 -1.42
CA THR A 51 5.43 -12.37 -1.89
C THR A 51 5.29 -11.60 -3.19
N VAL A 52 4.51 -12.14 -4.12
CA VAL A 52 4.13 -11.44 -5.34
C VAL A 52 2.61 -11.40 -5.39
N THR A 53 2.06 -10.20 -5.56
CA THR A 53 0.62 -10.00 -5.66
C THR A 53 0.24 -9.39 -7.00
N ARG A 54 -1.00 -9.61 -7.40
CA ARG A 54 -1.56 -9.02 -8.61
C ARG A 54 -2.92 -8.44 -8.27
N PHE A 55 -3.21 -7.27 -8.79
CA PHE A 55 -4.51 -6.63 -8.57
C PHE A 55 -4.76 -5.58 -9.65
N ARG A 56 -5.98 -5.05 -9.66
CA ARG A 56 -6.39 -3.97 -10.55
C ARG A 56 -6.82 -2.79 -9.70
N ILE A 57 -6.41 -1.59 -10.10
CA ILE A 57 -6.93 -0.35 -9.51
C ILE A 57 -7.75 0.37 -10.55
N THR A 58 -8.96 0.78 -10.19
CA THR A 58 -9.87 1.51 -11.07
C THR A 58 -10.26 2.83 -10.40
N THR A 59 -10.01 3.94 -11.08
CA THR A 59 -10.42 5.28 -10.63
C THR A 59 -10.87 6.10 -11.84
N GLY A 60 -11.97 6.84 -11.70
CA GLY A 60 -12.42 7.75 -12.72
C GLY A 60 -12.67 7.12 -14.09
N GLY A 61 -13.14 5.87 -14.12
CA GLY A 61 -13.38 5.15 -15.36
C GLY A 61 -12.14 4.56 -16.02
N ARG A 62 -10.98 4.71 -15.39
CA ARG A 62 -9.72 4.16 -15.88
C ARG A 62 -9.22 3.09 -14.95
N SER A 63 -8.56 2.07 -15.49
CA SER A 63 -7.99 1.01 -14.66
C SER A 63 -6.63 0.56 -15.17
N ARG A 64 -5.85 -0.01 -14.26
CA ARG A 64 -4.57 -0.63 -14.58
C ARG A 64 -4.37 -1.84 -13.70
N ARG A 65 -3.75 -2.86 -14.27
CA ARG A 65 -3.33 -4.05 -13.53
C ARG A 65 -1.92 -3.82 -13.01
N TYR A 66 -1.69 -4.31 -11.79
CA TYR A 66 -0.38 -4.22 -11.14
C TYR A 66 0.10 -5.61 -10.77
N ARG A 67 1.40 -5.79 -10.80
CA ARG A 67 2.07 -6.97 -10.28
C ARG A 67 3.18 -6.47 -9.36
N MET A 68 3.03 -6.74 -8.07
CA MET A 68 3.88 -6.17 -7.04
C MET A 68 4.74 -7.23 -6.37
N GLN A 69 6.02 -6.92 -6.21
CA GLN A 69 6.95 -7.75 -5.44
C GLN A 69 7.13 -7.12 -4.06
N VAL A 70 6.93 -7.93 -3.04
CA VAL A 70 7.03 -7.48 -1.65
C VAL A 70 8.44 -7.70 -1.14
N ALA A 71 9.00 -6.69 -0.48
CA ALA A 71 10.27 -6.79 0.21
C ALA A 71 10.11 -6.18 1.61
N GLU A 72 11.01 -6.55 2.49
CA GLU A 72 11.01 -6.03 3.86
C GLU A 72 12.39 -5.45 4.17
N PRO A 73 12.64 -4.20 3.72
CA PRO A 73 13.92 -3.55 3.99
C PRO A 73 14.26 -3.49 5.48
N GLU A 74 13.23 -3.39 6.32
CA GLU A 74 13.38 -3.44 7.77
C GLU A 74 12.17 -4.21 8.32
N PRO A 75 12.28 -5.54 8.49
CA PRO A 75 11.15 -6.36 8.95
C PRO A 75 10.58 -5.84 10.26
N GLY A 76 9.26 -5.77 10.32
CA GLY A 76 8.55 -5.22 11.47
C GLY A 76 8.34 -3.71 11.41
N ARG A 77 9.03 -3.00 10.52
CA ARG A 77 8.96 -1.55 10.40
C ARG A 77 8.69 -1.05 9.00
N VAL A 78 9.35 -1.62 8.00
CA VAL A 78 9.28 -1.14 6.61
C VAL A 78 9.02 -2.30 5.68
N LEU A 79 7.96 -2.18 4.91
CA LEU A 79 7.57 -3.13 3.87
C LEU A 79 7.39 -2.37 2.58
N THR A 80 7.89 -2.90 1.47
CA THR A 80 7.73 -2.27 0.17
C THR A 80 7.03 -3.19 -0.82
N GLU A 81 6.31 -2.56 -1.74
CA GLU A 81 5.68 -3.23 -2.87
C GLU A 81 6.17 -2.53 -4.12
N SER A 82 6.92 -3.24 -4.95
CA SER A 82 7.52 -2.68 -6.17
C SER A 82 6.82 -3.24 -7.40
N ASP A 83 6.36 -2.35 -8.28
CA ASP A 83 5.74 -2.77 -9.53
C ASP A 83 6.80 -3.40 -10.44
N THR A 84 6.49 -4.57 -11.00
CA THR A 84 7.44 -5.28 -11.85
C THR A 84 7.62 -4.62 -13.22
N ASP A 85 6.69 -3.76 -13.62
CA ASP A 85 6.66 -3.17 -14.96
C ASP A 85 6.96 -1.68 -14.99
N SER A 86 7.29 -1.07 -13.85
CA SER A 86 7.56 0.36 -13.79
C SER A 86 8.46 0.72 -12.63
N SER A 87 8.70 2.02 -12.45
CA SER A 87 9.48 2.56 -11.33
C SER A 87 8.67 2.73 -10.05
N LEU A 88 7.39 2.40 -10.07
CA LEU A 88 6.51 2.66 -8.92
C LEU A 88 6.85 1.74 -7.74
N VAL A 89 7.04 2.34 -6.58
CA VAL A 89 7.27 1.63 -5.31
C VAL A 89 6.37 2.24 -4.25
N THR A 90 5.64 1.39 -3.55
CA THR A 90 4.85 1.77 -2.39
C THR A 90 5.56 1.29 -1.14
N THR A 91 5.76 2.19 -0.19
CA THR A 91 6.42 1.88 1.07
C THR A 91 5.44 2.06 2.21
N PHE A 92 5.33 1.04 3.05
CA PHE A 92 4.57 1.08 4.29
C PHE A 92 5.55 1.16 5.44
N THR A 93 5.42 2.20 6.27
CA THR A 93 6.26 2.38 7.45
C THR A 93 5.37 2.31 8.68
N VAL A 94 5.75 1.48 9.66
CA VAL A 94 5.00 1.30 10.90
C VAL A 94 5.89 1.71 12.06
N GLU A 95 5.50 2.75 12.78
CA GLU A 95 6.23 3.26 13.93
C GLU A 95 5.44 3.00 15.19
N PRO A 96 6.05 2.46 16.26
CA PRO A 96 5.34 2.29 17.52
C PRO A 96 5.09 3.65 18.19
N ARG A 97 3.94 3.76 18.84
CA ARG A 97 3.55 4.96 19.58
C ARG A 97 2.81 4.51 20.83
N GLU A 98 3.57 4.12 21.86
CA GLU A 98 3.04 3.49 23.07
C GLU A 98 2.28 2.22 22.70
N GLU A 99 0.98 2.10 23.04
CA GLU A 99 0.17 0.94 22.72
C GLU A 99 -0.45 1.00 21.32
N ARG A 100 -0.17 2.09 20.59
CA ARG A 100 -0.68 2.30 19.23
C ARG A 100 0.49 2.36 18.25
N SER A 101 0.19 2.69 17.01
CA SER A 101 1.21 2.82 15.99
C SER A 101 0.86 3.96 15.03
N VAL A 102 1.85 4.43 14.29
CA VAL A 102 1.64 5.37 13.19
C VAL A 102 2.03 4.65 11.91
N VAL A 103 1.11 4.59 10.96
CA VAL A 103 1.36 3.97 9.67
C VAL A 103 1.39 5.04 8.60
N LYS A 104 2.43 4.99 7.78
CA LYS A 104 2.57 5.87 6.62
C LYS A 104 2.60 5.01 5.36
N ILE A 105 1.80 5.39 4.36
CA ILE A 105 1.85 4.81 3.02
C ILE A 105 2.44 5.87 2.10
N SER A 106 3.51 5.54 1.41
CA SER A 106 4.18 6.46 0.49
C SER A 106 4.45 5.75 -0.82
N THR A 107 4.00 6.33 -1.92
CA THR A 107 4.27 5.79 -3.25
C THR A 107 5.08 6.81 -4.05
N GLY A 108 6.15 6.31 -4.69
CA GLY A 108 6.98 7.14 -5.53
C GLY A 108 7.15 6.52 -6.91
N TRP A 109 7.30 7.36 -7.92
CA TRP A 109 7.61 6.92 -9.28
C TRP A 109 8.34 8.05 -10.01
N GLN A 110 9.04 7.65 -11.08
CA GLN A 110 9.71 8.63 -11.93
C GLN A 110 8.65 9.32 -12.80
N GLY A 111 8.54 10.64 -12.67
CA GLY A 111 7.56 11.40 -13.43
C GLY A 111 8.05 11.76 -14.83
N ALA A 112 7.14 12.31 -15.61
CA ALA A 112 7.38 12.89 -16.93
C ALA A 112 7.82 11.88 -18.00
N GLY A 113 6.94 11.58 -18.89
CA GLY A 113 7.18 10.74 -20.06
C GLY A 113 7.00 9.26 -19.80
N GLY A 114 6.64 8.54 -20.84
CA GLY A 114 6.48 7.11 -20.79
C GLY A 114 5.54 6.62 -19.70
N VAL A 115 6.01 5.66 -18.93
CA VAL A 115 5.22 5.03 -17.87
C VAL A 115 4.87 6.01 -16.77
N GLY A 116 5.79 6.92 -16.41
CA GLY A 116 5.53 7.93 -15.40
C GLY A 116 4.35 8.83 -15.77
N GLY A 117 4.31 9.29 -17.01
CA GLY A 117 3.19 10.09 -17.51
C GLY A 117 1.88 9.34 -17.48
N PHE A 118 1.94 8.03 -17.70
CA PHE A 118 0.77 7.17 -17.64
C PHE A 118 0.16 7.15 -16.22
N PHE A 119 1.01 7.01 -15.19
CA PHE A 119 0.54 7.04 -13.81
C PHE A 119 -0.08 8.39 -13.45
N GLU A 120 0.54 9.49 -13.88
CA GLU A 120 0.03 10.83 -13.61
C GLU A 120 -1.35 11.04 -14.23
N ARG A 121 -1.62 10.43 -15.37
CA ARG A 121 -2.93 10.51 -16.02
C ARG A 121 -3.95 9.62 -15.34
N LEU A 122 -3.52 8.47 -14.81
CA LEU A 122 -4.41 7.54 -14.14
C LEU A 122 -4.74 7.99 -12.72
N PHE A 123 -3.72 8.48 -12.01
CA PHE A 123 -3.82 8.83 -10.60
C PHE A 123 -3.23 10.21 -10.36
N ALA A 124 -4.09 11.24 -10.39
CA ALA A 124 -3.68 12.54 -9.89
C ALA A 124 -3.24 12.35 -8.43
N PRO A 125 -2.19 13.04 -7.97
CA PRO A 125 -1.71 12.88 -6.59
C PRO A 125 -2.80 13.01 -5.53
N ARG A 126 -3.80 13.86 -5.75
CA ARG A 126 -4.92 14.03 -4.82
C ARG A 126 -5.78 12.76 -4.74
N VAL A 127 -6.01 12.10 -5.87
CA VAL A 127 -6.81 10.88 -5.93
C VAL A 127 -6.08 9.77 -5.18
N LEU A 128 -4.78 9.63 -5.43
CA LEU A 128 -3.98 8.60 -4.78
C LEU A 128 -3.89 8.86 -3.28
N ARG A 129 -3.73 10.11 -2.86
CA ARG A 129 -3.68 10.45 -1.43
C ARG A 129 -4.99 10.10 -0.73
N ARG A 130 -6.14 10.37 -1.36
CA ARG A 130 -7.44 9.98 -0.81
C ARG A 130 -7.59 8.47 -0.72
N LEU A 131 -7.08 7.76 -1.72
CA LEU A 131 -7.11 6.30 -1.74
C LEU A 131 -6.34 5.74 -0.54
N TYR A 132 -5.16 6.29 -0.28
CA TYR A 132 -4.33 5.87 0.84
C TYR A 132 -4.92 6.28 2.19
N ALA A 133 -5.53 7.46 2.28
CA ALA A 133 -6.22 7.88 3.49
C ALA A 133 -7.38 6.92 3.81
N ASP A 134 -8.12 6.49 2.78
CA ASP A 134 -9.20 5.54 2.94
C ASP A 134 -8.66 4.16 3.36
N GLU A 135 -7.57 3.73 2.77
CA GLU A 135 -6.94 2.46 3.14
C GLU A 135 -6.50 2.47 4.61
N LEU A 136 -5.91 3.56 5.08
CA LEU A 136 -5.49 3.70 6.47
C LEU A 136 -6.67 3.73 7.43
N GLU A 137 -7.76 4.37 7.04
CA GLU A 137 -8.98 4.38 7.85
C GLU A 137 -9.53 2.95 7.97
N ARG A 138 -9.56 2.21 6.87
CA ARG A 138 -10.00 0.82 6.84
C ARG A 138 -9.06 -0.08 7.63
N LEU A 139 -7.76 0.18 7.57
CA LEU A 139 -6.78 -0.54 8.39
C LEU A 139 -7.06 -0.33 9.87
N ASN A 140 -7.34 0.91 10.27
CA ASN A 140 -7.66 1.20 11.66
C ASN A 140 -8.90 0.46 12.13
N GLU A 141 -9.94 0.46 11.30
CA GLU A 141 -11.18 -0.26 11.61
C GLU A 141 -10.94 -1.76 11.70
N TYR A 142 -10.16 -2.31 10.76
CA TYR A 142 -9.79 -3.72 10.76
C TYR A 142 -9.04 -4.08 12.06
N ALA A 143 -8.05 -3.27 12.43
CA ALA A 143 -7.26 -3.47 13.64
C ALA A 143 -8.15 -3.47 14.89
N ARG A 144 -9.09 -2.54 14.97
CA ARG A 144 -10.02 -2.45 16.10
C ARG A 144 -10.92 -3.68 16.19
N GLN A 145 -11.34 -4.22 15.06
CA GLN A 145 -12.16 -5.44 15.03
C GLN A 145 -11.37 -6.65 15.50
N GLN A 146 -10.06 -6.70 15.24
CA GLN A 146 -9.23 -7.82 15.66
C GLN A 146 -8.92 -7.79 17.16
N THR A 147 -8.88 -6.62 17.77
CA THR A 147 -8.53 -6.45 19.18
C THR A 147 -9.73 -6.22 20.09
N GLY A 148 -10.88 -6.00 19.50
CA GLY A 148 -12.12 -5.68 20.22
C GLY A 148 -12.86 -6.86 20.79
#